data_c9ad967575a511e906c605777eeaf270
#
_entry.id   c9ad967575a511e906c605777eeaf270
#
_cell.length_a   1.000
_cell.length_b   1.000
_cell.length_c   1.000
_cell.angle_alpha   90.00
_cell.angle_beta   90.00
_cell.angle_gamma   90.00
#
_symmetry.space_group_name_H-M   'P 1'
#
loop_
_entity.id
_entity.type
_entity.pdbx_description
1 polymer ?
#
loop_
_entity_poly.entity_id
_entity_poly.type
_entity_poly.pdbx_seq_one_letter_code
_entity_poly.pdbx_strand_id
1 'polypeptide(L)'
;MAARNRPRRSASTAGTSFIIWTDEPADREELTTPAPDVGTRWQAGRVTEFVKQDFTGARFEQVDFSRAWFRNVYFTGATLRGAWLEDVDIDGEIRNVRINGVDIVPLVEAELNRRYPERAKLDPADADGFREAWTVIERVWPPTVERAKRLPPELLHERVEGEWSFIETLRHLVSATDAWVRRAILGLSEPYSPLGLRHDEAEPDPSVPNDPDARPSLDEVLELRTDRMHTVHEIIATLTDDVLAGQTDPVPAPGYPPAGSYPVLRCLRTVINEEWLHRLYAERDLAILERRG
;
A
#
# COMPACT_ATOMS: atom_id res chain seq x y z
N MET A 1 -43.65 -19.42 -31.99
CA MET A 1 -43.56 -18.05 -31.47
C MET A 1 -42.63 -18.06 -30.27
N ALA A 2 -41.41 -17.67 -30.47
CA ALA A 2 -40.37 -17.69 -29.40
C ALA A 2 -40.09 -16.26 -28.94
N ALA A 3 -40.37 -15.98 -27.69
CA ALA A 3 -40.10 -14.69 -27.06
C ALA A 3 -38.63 -14.61 -26.70
N ARG A 4 -37.89 -13.67 -27.28
CA ARG A 4 -36.49 -13.36 -26.96
C ARG A 4 -36.44 -12.52 -25.68
N ASN A 5 -35.87 -13.08 -24.64
CA ASN A 5 -35.52 -12.37 -23.44
C ASN A 5 -34.22 -11.56 -23.67
N ARG A 6 -34.30 -10.23 -23.60
CA ARG A 6 -33.12 -9.35 -23.61
C ARG A 6 -32.65 -9.16 -22.15
N PRO A 7 -31.35 -9.29 -21.84
CA PRO A 7 -30.87 -8.91 -20.55
C PRO A 7 -30.85 -7.39 -20.41
N ARG A 8 -31.40 -6.88 -19.32
CA ARG A 8 -31.28 -5.48 -18.89
C ARG A 8 -29.82 -5.20 -18.53
N ARG A 9 -29.21 -4.22 -19.17
CA ARG A 9 -27.94 -3.63 -18.75
C ARG A 9 -28.19 -2.88 -17.43
N SER A 10 -27.63 -3.37 -16.33
CA SER A 10 -27.46 -2.60 -15.12
C SER A 10 -26.32 -1.61 -15.35
N ALA A 11 -26.60 -0.31 -15.18
CA ALA A 11 -25.58 0.71 -15.12
C ALA A 11 -24.71 0.46 -13.87
N SER A 12 -23.45 0.12 -14.07
CA SER A 12 -22.43 0.10 -13.01
C SER A 12 -22.08 1.54 -12.71
N THR A 13 -22.49 2.03 -11.55
CA THR A 13 -21.92 3.23 -10.95
C THR A 13 -20.48 2.88 -10.56
N ALA A 14 -19.51 3.50 -11.23
CA ALA A 14 -18.10 3.39 -10.91
C ALA A 14 -17.86 3.96 -9.49
N GLY A 15 -17.74 3.08 -8.53
CA GLY A 15 -17.21 3.41 -7.21
C GLY A 15 -15.70 3.50 -7.31
N THR A 16 -15.15 4.63 -6.92
CA THR A 16 -13.71 4.90 -6.89
C THR A 16 -13.07 4.03 -5.80
N SER A 17 -12.53 2.88 -6.17
CA SER A 17 -11.75 2.04 -5.26
C SER A 17 -10.29 2.36 -5.46
N PHE A 18 -9.63 2.89 -4.43
CA PHE A 18 -8.17 2.97 -4.39
C PHE A 18 -7.62 1.55 -4.33
N ILE A 19 -6.93 1.15 -5.37
CA ILE A 19 -6.34 -0.19 -5.49
C ILE A 19 -4.87 -0.06 -5.14
N ILE A 20 -4.48 -0.55 -3.95
CA ILE A 20 -3.10 -0.97 -3.74
C ILE A 20 -2.97 -2.26 -4.56
N TRP A 21 -2.20 -2.19 -5.64
CA TRP A 21 -1.82 -3.40 -6.36
C TRP A 21 -0.67 -4.06 -5.60
N THR A 22 -1.00 -4.83 -4.57
CA THR A 22 -0.12 -5.95 -4.24
C THR A 22 -0.27 -6.94 -5.38
N ASP A 23 0.82 -7.48 -5.89
CA ASP A 23 0.77 -8.50 -6.93
C ASP A 23 -0.25 -9.57 -6.51
N GLU A 24 -1.18 -9.92 -7.44
CA GLU A 24 -1.84 -11.21 -7.28
C GLU A 24 -0.72 -12.24 -7.13
N PRO A 25 -0.76 -13.09 -6.11
CA PRO A 25 0.28 -14.09 -5.94
C PRO A 25 0.37 -14.89 -7.24
N ALA A 26 1.51 -14.79 -7.91
CA ALA A 26 1.90 -15.74 -8.93
C ALA A 26 1.71 -17.13 -8.33
N ASP A 27 1.18 -18.07 -9.11
CA ASP A 27 0.85 -19.44 -8.77
C ASP A 27 1.58 -19.93 -7.52
N ARG A 28 0.83 -20.04 -6.42
CA ARG A 28 1.36 -20.57 -5.16
C ARG A 28 1.77 -22.01 -5.40
N GLU A 29 3.05 -22.29 -5.43
CA GLU A 29 3.53 -23.63 -5.12
C GLU A 29 3.01 -23.98 -3.71
N GLU A 30 2.31 -25.10 -3.62
CA GLU A 30 1.75 -25.61 -2.36
C GLU A 30 2.86 -25.76 -1.33
N LEU A 31 2.99 -24.79 -0.44
CA LEU A 31 3.72 -24.95 0.80
C LEU A 31 2.84 -25.78 1.74
N THR A 32 2.92 -27.09 1.61
CA THR A 32 2.30 -28.04 2.53
C THR A 32 3.09 -28.08 3.84
N THR A 33 2.94 -27.06 4.66
CA THR A 33 3.31 -27.18 6.07
C THR A 33 2.04 -27.52 6.85
N PRO A 34 1.98 -28.64 7.58
CA PRO A 34 0.81 -28.99 8.35
C PRO A 34 0.57 -27.93 9.44
N ALA A 35 -0.69 -27.54 9.62
CA ALA A 35 -1.11 -26.65 10.69
C ALA A 35 -0.60 -27.19 12.04
N PRO A 36 -0.06 -26.35 12.92
CA PRO A 36 0.38 -26.79 14.23
C PRO A 36 -0.80 -27.35 15.03
N ASP A 37 -0.57 -28.46 15.73
CA ASP A 37 -1.53 -29.06 16.68
C ASP A 37 -1.75 -28.09 17.85
N VAL A 38 -2.85 -27.34 17.81
CA VAL A 38 -3.19 -26.33 18.81
C VAL A 38 -4.06 -26.94 19.92
N GLY A 39 -3.53 -27.97 20.55
CA GLY A 39 -4.04 -28.48 21.82
C GLY A 39 -3.45 -27.68 22.98
N THR A 40 -3.93 -26.48 23.28
CA THR A 40 -3.27 -25.64 24.28
C THR A 40 -4.13 -25.22 25.45
N ARG A 41 -3.61 -25.60 26.58
CA ARG A 41 -3.87 -25.12 27.93
C ARG A 41 -3.40 -23.68 28.05
N TRP A 42 -4.26 -22.75 28.41
CA TRP A 42 -3.95 -21.33 28.64
C TRP A 42 -2.83 -21.16 29.66
N GLN A 43 -1.67 -20.66 29.27
CA GLN A 43 -0.63 -20.13 30.14
C GLN A 43 -0.60 -18.62 30.02
N ALA A 44 -0.95 -17.94 31.09
CA ALA A 44 -0.84 -16.49 31.19
C ALA A 44 0.63 -16.07 31.03
N GLY A 45 0.92 -15.19 30.07
CA GLY A 45 2.21 -14.49 29.98
C GLY A 45 3.09 -14.81 28.77
N ARG A 46 2.67 -15.65 27.82
CA ARG A 46 3.44 -15.90 26.59
C ARG A 46 2.69 -15.32 25.39
N VAL A 47 3.27 -14.34 24.73
CA VAL A 47 2.81 -13.89 23.42
C VAL A 47 3.02 -15.05 22.45
N THR A 48 1.96 -15.51 21.80
CA THR A 48 2.06 -16.51 20.73
C THR A 48 2.06 -15.74 19.40
N GLU A 49 3.13 -15.88 18.66
CA GLU A 49 3.28 -15.22 17.36
C GLU A 49 3.13 -16.22 16.23
N PHE A 50 2.35 -15.83 15.22
CA PHE A 50 2.21 -16.55 13.96
C PHE A 50 2.76 -15.63 12.85
N VAL A 51 3.95 -15.92 12.36
CA VAL A 51 4.63 -15.10 11.34
C VAL A 51 4.76 -15.93 10.07
N LYS A 52 4.38 -15.34 8.93
CA LYS A 52 4.42 -15.98 7.60
C LYS A 52 3.73 -17.36 7.59
N GLN A 53 2.57 -17.47 8.25
CA GLN A 53 1.78 -18.69 8.28
C GLN A 53 0.61 -18.60 7.30
N ASP A 54 0.31 -19.70 6.61
CA ASP A 54 -0.85 -19.81 5.75
C ASP A 54 -2.00 -20.54 6.51
N PHE A 55 -3.06 -19.80 6.78
CA PHE A 55 -4.29 -20.30 7.38
C PHE A 55 -5.44 -20.40 6.36
N THR A 56 -5.14 -20.43 5.06
CA THR A 56 -6.15 -20.56 4.01
C THR A 56 -7.02 -21.78 4.26
N GLY A 57 -8.34 -21.58 4.31
CA GLY A 57 -9.31 -22.65 4.59
C GLY A 57 -9.40 -23.07 6.07
N ALA A 58 -8.62 -22.47 6.96
CA ALA A 58 -8.70 -22.78 8.39
C ALA A 58 -10.06 -22.39 8.98
N ARG A 59 -10.48 -23.13 10.01
CA ARG A 59 -11.69 -22.86 10.78
C ARG A 59 -11.32 -22.54 12.22
N PHE A 60 -11.72 -21.35 12.67
CA PHE A 60 -11.60 -20.92 14.04
C PHE A 60 -12.99 -20.92 14.67
N GLU A 61 -13.19 -21.67 15.73
CA GLU A 61 -14.47 -21.82 16.41
C GLU A 61 -14.28 -21.71 17.92
N GLN A 62 -15.06 -20.86 18.57
CA GLN A 62 -14.95 -20.57 20.01
C GLN A 62 -13.54 -20.10 20.41
N VAL A 63 -12.93 -19.25 19.60
CA VAL A 63 -11.59 -18.70 19.82
C VAL A 63 -11.72 -17.26 20.29
N ASP A 64 -10.92 -16.91 21.29
CA ASP A 64 -10.80 -15.55 21.80
C ASP A 64 -9.57 -14.88 21.21
N PHE A 65 -9.80 -13.84 20.40
CA PHE A 65 -8.77 -12.97 19.82
C PHE A 65 -8.66 -11.62 20.54
N SER A 66 -9.19 -11.51 21.76
CA SER A 66 -9.08 -10.26 22.51
C SER A 66 -7.64 -9.80 22.65
N ARG A 67 -7.37 -8.55 22.31
CA ARG A 67 -6.04 -7.94 22.28
C ARG A 67 -5.06 -8.58 21.29
N ALA A 68 -5.53 -9.40 20.35
CA ALA A 68 -4.70 -9.87 19.26
C ALA A 68 -4.37 -8.70 18.32
N TRP A 69 -3.16 -8.70 17.81
CA TRP A 69 -2.74 -7.76 16.78
C TRP A 69 -2.51 -8.51 15.48
N PHE A 70 -3.17 -8.03 14.43
CA PHE A 70 -3.04 -8.55 13.09
C PHE A 70 -2.34 -7.49 12.23
N ARG A 71 -1.20 -7.83 11.65
CA ARG A 71 -0.44 -6.96 10.75
C ARG A 71 -0.16 -7.69 9.45
N ASN A 72 -0.38 -7.03 8.31
CA ASN A 72 -0.15 -7.59 6.97
C ASN A 72 -0.87 -8.95 6.80
N VAL A 73 -2.16 -8.98 7.14
CA VAL A 73 -2.99 -10.20 7.07
C VAL A 73 -4.04 -10.08 5.99
N TYR A 74 -4.29 -11.18 5.29
CA TYR A 74 -5.28 -11.26 4.23
C TYR A 74 -6.52 -11.99 4.71
N PHE A 75 -7.66 -11.29 4.79
CA PHE A 75 -8.97 -11.88 5.07
C PHE A 75 -9.80 -12.11 3.79
N THR A 76 -9.14 -12.31 2.65
CA THR A 76 -9.81 -12.51 1.36
C THR A 76 -10.72 -13.74 1.40
N GLY A 77 -12.03 -13.52 1.17
CA GLY A 77 -13.02 -14.59 1.21
C GLY A 77 -13.37 -15.11 2.61
N ALA A 78 -12.81 -14.52 3.67
CA ALA A 78 -13.11 -14.92 5.04
C ALA A 78 -14.57 -14.63 5.41
N THR A 79 -15.15 -15.48 6.27
CA THR A 79 -16.49 -15.30 6.82
C THR A 79 -16.43 -15.33 8.35
N LEU A 80 -16.82 -14.22 8.99
CA LEU A 80 -16.96 -14.13 10.44
C LEU A 80 -18.45 -14.23 10.81
N ARG A 81 -18.82 -15.24 11.59
CA ARG A 81 -20.20 -15.43 12.06
C ARG A 81 -20.25 -15.53 13.57
N GLY A 82 -21.17 -14.78 14.17
CA GLY A 82 -21.27 -14.71 15.63
C GLY A 82 -20.05 -14.04 16.26
N ALA A 83 -19.34 -13.23 15.49
CA ALA A 83 -18.20 -12.47 15.97
C ALA A 83 -18.68 -11.34 16.90
N TRP A 84 -17.97 -11.17 17.99
CA TRP A 84 -18.13 -10.05 18.89
C TRP A 84 -17.02 -9.04 18.60
N LEU A 85 -17.37 -7.88 18.05
CA LEU A 85 -16.44 -6.83 17.67
C LEU A 85 -16.71 -5.62 18.59
N GLU A 86 -15.87 -5.47 19.60
CA GLU A 86 -15.92 -4.39 20.58
C GLU A 86 -14.50 -3.81 20.69
N ASP A 87 -14.37 -2.49 20.59
CA ASP A 87 -13.09 -1.77 20.60
C ASP A 87 -12.08 -2.31 19.57
N VAL A 88 -12.58 -2.64 18.36
CA VAL A 88 -11.77 -3.12 17.25
C VAL A 88 -11.48 -1.96 16.31
N ASP A 89 -10.21 -1.73 16.05
CA ASP A 89 -9.71 -0.82 15.01
C ASP A 89 -9.24 -1.63 13.80
N ILE A 90 -9.70 -1.27 12.60
CA ILE A 90 -9.33 -1.93 11.35
C ILE A 90 -8.83 -0.84 10.39
N ASP A 91 -7.52 -0.83 10.18
CA ASP A 91 -6.87 -0.03 9.16
C ASP A 91 -6.39 -0.95 8.03
N GLY A 92 -6.72 -0.61 6.79
CA GLY A 92 -6.36 -1.42 5.64
C GLY A 92 -7.25 -1.21 4.44
N GLU A 93 -6.94 -1.94 3.39
CA GLU A 93 -7.69 -1.92 2.14
C GLU A 93 -8.96 -2.76 2.26
N ILE A 94 -10.11 -2.18 1.95
CA ILE A 94 -11.40 -2.87 2.02
C ILE A 94 -12.07 -2.94 0.65
N ARG A 95 -12.47 -4.15 0.23
CA ARG A 95 -13.26 -4.41 -0.98
C ARG A 95 -14.34 -5.42 -0.70
N ASN A 96 -15.57 -5.14 -1.13
CA ASN A 96 -16.71 -6.04 -0.95
C ASN A 96 -16.92 -6.48 0.52
N VAL A 97 -16.62 -5.60 1.48
CA VAL A 97 -16.77 -5.90 2.91
C VAL A 97 -18.21 -5.63 3.35
N ARG A 98 -18.79 -6.64 4.04
CA ARG A 98 -20.14 -6.53 4.60
C ARG A 98 -20.13 -6.78 6.09
N ILE A 99 -20.80 -5.90 6.83
CA ILE A 99 -21.07 -6.09 8.25
C ILE A 99 -22.58 -6.20 8.43
N ASN A 100 -23.05 -7.30 9.02
CA ASN A 100 -24.47 -7.59 9.19
C ASN A 100 -25.31 -7.45 7.91
N GLY A 101 -24.75 -7.83 6.77
CA GLY A 101 -25.38 -7.73 5.46
C GLY A 101 -25.30 -6.37 4.77
N VAL A 102 -24.82 -5.33 5.46
CA VAL A 102 -24.64 -3.98 4.91
C VAL A 102 -23.26 -3.89 4.24
N ASP A 103 -23.23 -3.44 2.99
CA ASP A 103 -21.97 -3.07 2.32
C ASP A 103 -21.44 -1.77 2.95
N ILE A 104 -20.30 -1.87 3.62
CA ILE A 104 -19.73 -0.73 4.35
C ILE A 104 -18.74 0.07 3.53
N VAL A 105 -18.24 -0.45 2.41
CA VAL A 105 -17.23 0.22 1.58
C VAL A 105 -17.70 1.62 1.15
N PRO A 106 -18.92 1.81 0.59
CA PRO A 106 -19.38 3.14 0.20
C PRO A 106 -19.51 4.12 1.36
N LEU A 107 -19.80 3.62 2.56
CA LEU A 107 -19.95 4.46 3.76
C LEU A 107 -18.59 4.95 4.25
N VAL A 108 -17.61 4.06 4.29
CA VAL A 108 -16.21 4.40 4.65
C VAL A 108 -15.62 5.36 3.61
N GLU A 109 -15.80 5.08 2.31
CA GLU A 109 -15.34 5.94 1.22
C GLU A 109 -15.92 7.36 1.32
N ALA A 110 -17.22 7.47 1.55
CA ALA A 110 -17.87 8.76 1.69
C ALA A 110 -17.31 9.57 2.89
N GLU A 111 -17.09 8.91 4.01
CA GLU A 111 -16.52 9.55 5.20
C GLU A 111 -15.05 9.93 4.99
N LEU A 112 -14.23 9.07 4.36
CA LEU A 112 -12.85 9.39 4.04
C LEU A 112 -12.77 10.59 3.07
N ASN A 113 -13.62 10.65 2.05
CA ASN A 113 -13.67 11.79 1.13
C ASN A 113 -14.14 13.07 1.83
N ARG A 114 -15.00 12.97 2.85
CA ARG A 114 -15.40 14.12 3.67
C ARG A 114 -14.25 14.62 4.54
N ARG A 115 -13.46 13.73 5.14
CA ARG A 115 -12.27 14.07 5.97
C ARG A 115 -11.14 14.62 5.11
N TYR A 116 -10.95 14.03 3.93
CA TYR A 116 -9.87 14.32 3.00
C TYR A 116 -10.44 14.69 1.63
N PRO A 117 -10.95 15.92 1.43
CA PRO A 117 -11.64 16.30 0.19
C PRO A 117 -10.78 16.13 -1.08
N GLU A 118 -9.46 16.16 -0.94
CA GLU A 118 -8.52 16.00 -2.04
C GLU A 118 -8.37 14.56 -2.49
N ARG A 119 -8.75 13.60 -1.65
CA ARG A 119 -8.68 12.16 -1.94
C ARG A 119 -9.43 11.80 -3.22
N ALA A 120 -10.53 12.47 -3.51
CA ALA A 120 -11.29 12.24 -4.74
C ALA A 120 -10.51 12.52 -6.02
N LYS A 121 -9.41 13.29 -5.95
CA LYS A 121 -8.53 13.60 -7.07
C LYS A 121 -7.42 12.56 -7.27
N LEU A 122 -7.22 11.64 -6.34
CA LEU A 122 -6.07 10.74 -6.31
C LEU A 122 -6.32 9.39 -7.01
N ASP A 123 -7.47 9.22 -7.68
CA ASP A 123 -7.74 8.11 -8.60
C ASP A 123 -8.01 8.63 -10.03
N PRO A 124 -6.99 9.26 -10.65
CA PRO A 124 -7.14 9.88 -11.96
C PRO A 124 -7.37 8.84 -13.06
N ALA A 125 -8.22 9.21 -14.04
CA ALA A 125 -8.56 8.37 -15.18
C ALA A 125 -7.94 8.84 -16.50
N ASP A 126 -7.46 10.08 -16.55
CA ASP A 126 -6.89 10.74 -17.73
C ASP A 126 -5.66 11.59 -17.37
N ALA A 127 -4.96 12.09 -18.37
CA ALA A 127 -3.72 12.82 -18.20
C ALA A 127 -3.89 14.12 -17.40
N ASP A 128 -5.00 14.83 -17.55
CA ASP A 128 -5.29 16.03 -16.78
C ASP A 128 -5.53 15.70 -15.31
N GLY A 129 -6.28 14.64 -15.02
CA GLY A 129 -6.48 14.13 -13.68
C GLY A 129 -5.17 13.75 -13.00
N PHE A 130 -4.20 13.16 -13.73
CA PHE A 130 -2.86 12.87 -13.19
C PHE A 130 -2.11 14.14 -12.81
N ARG A 131 -2.19 15.20 -13.61
CA ARG A 131 -1.59 16.51 -13.29
C ARG A 131 -2.21 17.11 -12.03
N GLU A 132 -3.54 17.03 -11.89
CA GLU A 132 -4.22 17.49 -10.67
C GLU A 132 -3.81 16.64 -9.44
N ALA A 133 -3.79 15.32 -9.57
CA ALA A 133 -3.40 14.41 -8.49
C ALA A 133 -1.96 14.68 -8.02
N TRP A 134 -1.03 14.83 -8.96
CA TRP A 134 0.36 15.10 -8.63
C TRP A 134 0.53 16.46 -7.95
N THR A 135 -0.20 17.48 -8.40
CA THR A 135 -0.22 18.80 -7.74
C THR A 135 -0.69 18.69 -6.28
N VAL A 136 -1.64 17.78 -5.99
CA VAL A 136 -2.04 17.52 -4.61
C VAL A 136 -0.89 16.90 -3.82
N ILE A 137 -0.24 15.86 -4.35
CA ILE A 137 0.89 15.19 -3.69
C ILE A 137 2.03 16.18 -3.38
N GLU A 138 2.45 16.98 -4.35
CA GLU A 138 3.49 18.00 -4.17
C GLU A 138 3.15 19.05 -3.11
N ARG A 139 1.88 19.37 -2.95
CA ARG A 139 1.42 20.35 -1.96
C ARG A 139 1.32 19.79 -0.55
N VAL A 140 0.92 18.51 -0.39
CA VAL A 140 0.64 17.96 0.93
C VAL A 140 1.88 17.45 1.67
N TRP A 141 2.94 17.07 0.96
CA TRP A 141 4.17 16.57 1.57
C TRP A 141 5.00 17.62 2.31
N PRO A 142 5.20 18.86 1.80
CA PRO A 142 6.05 19.84 2.48
C PRO A 142 5.64 20.12 3.93
N PRO A 143 4.35 20.32 4.28
CA PRO A 143 3.95 20.47 5.69
C PRO A 143 4.28 19.26 6.57
N THR A 144 4.17 18.04 6.04
CA THR A 144 4.52 16.79 6.75
C THR A 144 6.03 16.73 7.02
N VAL A 145 6.85 17.07 6.02
CA VAL A 145 8.31 17.15 6.18
C VAL A 145 8.71 18.22 7.19
N GLU A 146 8.11 19.42 7.12
CA GLU A 146 8.39 20.47 8.11
C GLU A 146 7.98 20.10 9.54
N ARG A 147 6.97 19.26 9.67
CA ARG A 147 6.60 18.65 10.97
C ARG A 147 7.71 17.73 11.47
N ALA A 148 8.18 16.81 10.61
CA ALA A 148 9.24 15.89 10.94
C ALA A 148 10.55 16.61 11.34
N LYS A 149 10.93 17.67 10.64
CA LYS A 149 12.13 18.48 10.93
C LYS A 149 12.15 19.10 12.34
N ARG A 150 10.99 19.22 13.00
CA ARG A 150 10.92 19.74 14.38
C ARG A 150 11.22 18.69 15.44
N LEU A 151 11.23 17.42 15.07
CA LEU A 151 11.54 16.32 15.96
C LEU A 151 13.05 16.08 16.04
N PRO A 152 13.55 15.56 17.18
CA PRO A 152 14.91 15.04 17.26
C PRO A 152 15.17 14.00 16.16
N PRO A 153 16.34 14.04 15.48
CA PRO A 153 16.63 13.12 14.38
C PRO A 153 16.48 11.64 14.73
N GLU A 154 16.76 11.28 15.98
CA GLU A 154 16.64 9.90 16.46
C GLU A 154 15.21 9.39 16.41
N LEU A 155 14.21 10.25 16.69
CA LEU A 155 12.80 9.88 16.63
C LEU A 155 12.31 9.61 15.21
N LEU A 156 12.98 10.16 14.20
CA LEU A 156 12.63 9.90 12.80
C LEU A 156 13.00 8.47 12.36
N HIS A 157 13.80 7.77 13.14
CA HIS A 157 14.13 6.36 12.97
C HIS A 157 13.36 5.44 13.92
N GLU A 158 12.51 5.98 14.77
CA GLU A 158 11.71 5.18 15.69
C GLU A 158 10.47 4.64 14.98
N ARG A 159 10.28 3.33 15.08
CA ARG A 159 9.07 2.66 14.61
C ARG A 159 7.95 2.82 15.62
N VAL A 160 6.79 3.26 15.18
CA VAL A 160 5.59 3.41 16.00
C VAL A 160 4.73 2.18 15.84
N GLU A 161 4.46 1.46 16.92
CA GLU A 161 3.63 0.25 16.92
C GLU A 161 4.07 -0.82 15.90
N GLY A 162 5.37 -0.87 15.60
CA GLY A 162 5.94 -1.82 14.64
C GLY A 162 5.83 -1.40 13.18
N GLU A 163 5.18 -0.28 12.88
CA GLU A 163 5.13 0.30 11.53
C GLU A 163 6.45 0.97 11.17
N TRP A 164 6.65 1.26 9.90
CA TRP A 164 7.86 1.91 9.43
C TRP A 164 8.06 3.29 10.08
N SER A 165 9.29 3.59 10.46
CA SER A 165 9.69 4.92 10.87
C SER A 165 9.51 5.94 9.74
N PHE A 166 9.54 7.22 10.06
CA PHE A 166 9.44 8.28 9.06
C PHE A 166 10.51 8.15 7.96
N ILE A 167 11.75 7.86 8.33
CA ILE A 167 12.85 7.66 7.38
C ILE A 167 12.61 6.40 6.52
N GLU A 168 12.18 5.30 7.11
CA GLU A 168 11.86 4.07 6.37
C GLU A 168 10.73 4.29 5.38
N THR A 169 9.69 5.04 5.76
CA THR A 169 8.59 5.44 4.87
C THR A 169 9.10 6.23 3.67
N LEU A 170 9.96 7.22 3.88
CA LEU A 170 10.52 8.00 2.76
C LEU A 170 11.40 7.14 1.85
N ARG A 171 12.18 6.23 2.41
CA ARG A 171 13.01 5.26 1.65
C ARG A 171 12.15 4.31 0.83
N HIS A 172 11.02 3.88 1.38
CA HIS A 172 10.07 3.05 0.65
C HIS A 172 9.48 3.77 -0.56
N LEU A 173 9.08 5.03 -0.42
CA LEU A 173 8.59 5.85 -1.53
C LEU A 173 9.63 6.07 -2.64
N VAL A 174 10.92 6.13 -2.27
CA VAL A 174 12.00 6.08 -3.26
C VAL A 174 11.98 4.76 -4.02
N SER A 175 11.90 3.63 -3.30
CA SER A 175 11.86 2.29 -3.90
C SER A 175 10.63 2.10 -4.81
N ALA A 176 9.47 2.58 -4.40
CA ALA A 176 8.24 2.53 -5.21
C ALA A 176 8.39 3.32 -6.52
N THR A 177 8.97 4.53 -6.46
CA THR A 177 9.23 5.32 -7.68
C THR A 177 10.30 4.66 -8.55
N ASP A 178 11.36 4.13 -7.96
CA ASP A 178 12.42 3.41 -8.69
C ASP A 178 11.84 2.20 -9.44
N ALA A 179 10.94 1.45 -8.81
CA ALA A 179 10.30 0.28 -9.39
C ALA A 179 9.32 0.65 -10.52
N TRP A 180 8.32 1.46 -10.21
CA TRP A 180 7.19 1.68 -11.10
C TRP A 180 7.43 2.76 -12.15
N VAL A 181 8.31 3.73 -11.87
CA VAL A 181 8.62 4.81 -12.81
C VAL A 181 9.97 4.58 -13.49
N ARG A 182 11.04 4.53 -12.73
CA ARG A 182 12.39 4.48 -13.31
C ARG A 182 12.66 3.16 -14.05
N ARG A 183 12.22 2.04 -13.48
CA ARG A 183 12.34 0.74 -14.14
C ARG A 183 11.21 0.50 -15.15
N ALA A 184 9.95 0.54 -14.70
CA ALA A 184 8.83 0.10 -15.53
C ALA A 184 8.51 1.09 -16.67
N ILE A 185 8.42 2.39 -16.40
CA ILE A 185 8.05 3.38 -17.43
C ILE A 185 9.27 3.81 -18.24
N LEU A 186 10.40 4.17 -17.56
CA LEU A 186 11.58 4.70 -18.24
C LEU A 186 12.55 3.64 -18.73
N GLY A 187 12.41 2.38 -18.29
CA GLY A 187 13.27 1.27 -18.72
C GLY A 187 14.75 1.44 -18.36
N LEU A 188 15.07 2.16 -17.27
CA LEU A 188 16.46 2.40 -16.89
C LEU A 188 17.16 1.11 -16.50
N SER A 189 18.42 0.94 -16.92
CA SER A 189 19.24 -0.22 -16.59
C SER A 189 19.63 -0.28 -15.11
N GLU A 190 19.78 0.87 -14.47
CA GLU A 190 20.12 1.02 -13.04
C GLU A 190 19.05 1.92 -12.37
N PRO A 191 17.82 1.40 -12.16
CA PRO A 191 16.73 2.22 -11.67
C PRO A 191 16.82 2.48 -10.18
N TYR A 192 17.40 1.56 -9.39
CA TYR A 192 17.26 1.52 -7.94
C TYR A 192 18.34 2.33 -7.21
N SER A 193 17.90 3.03 -6.17
CA SER A 193 18.81 3.62 -5.19
C SER A 193 19.23 2.59 -4.14
N PRO A 194 20.50 2.60 -3.71
CA PRO A 194 20.96 1.79 -2.58
C PRO A 194 20.23 2.09 -1.26
N LEU A 195 19.68 3.30 -1.12
CA LEU A 195 18.89 3.71 0.05
C LEU A 195 17.42 3.35 -0.05
N GLY A 196 16.94 2.79 -1.18
CA GLY A 196 15.57 2.29 -1.30
C GLY A 196 15.25 1.22 -0.27
N LEU A 197 14.02 1.18 0.19
CA LEU A 197 13.51 0.14 1.09
C LEU A 197 12.30 -0.53 0.44
N ARG A 198 12.38 -1.83 0.24
CA ARG A 198 11.27 -2.62 -0.30
C ARG A 198 10.19 -2.84 0.77
N HIS A 199 8.99 -3.19 0.35
CA HIS A 199 7.96 -3.59 1.30
C HIS A 199 8.32 -4.91 2.01
N ASP A 200 7.85 -5.06 3.24
CA ASP A 200 8.22 -6.17 4.13
C ASP A 200 7.83 -7.57 3.58
N GLU A 201 6.83 -7.62 2.71
CA GLU A 201 6.33 -8.86 2.11
C GLU A 201 7.03 -9.25 0.81
N ALA A 202 7.91 -8.37 0.30
CA ALA A 202 8.59 -8.64 -0.96
C ALA A 202 9.49 -9.87 -0.85
N GLU A 203 9.35 -10.79 -1.81
CA GLU A 203 10.27 -11.91 -1.95
C GLU A 203 11.71 -11.40 -2.12
N PRO A 204 12.69 -12.05 -1.49
CA PRO A 204 14.09 -11.65 -1.61
C PRO A 204 14.53 -11.63 -3.08
N ASP A 205 15.02 -10.49 -3.54
CA ASP A 205 15.63 -10.34 -4.86
C ASP A 205 16.96 -9.59 -4.72
N PRO A 206 18.12 -10.28 -4.89
CA PRO A 206 19.43 -9.65 -4.74
C PRO A 206 19.73 -8.53 -5.75
N SER A 207 18.95 -8.42 -6.83
CA SER A 207 19.09 -7.36 -7.82
C SER A 207 18.43 -6.05 -7.41
N VAL A 208 17.60 -6.07 -6.36
CA VAL A 208 16.91 -4.91 -5.83
C VAL A 208 17.45 -4.58 -4.45
N PRO A 209 18.10 -3.42 -4.27
CA PRO A 209 18.63 -3.01 -2.97
C PRO A 209 17.55 -3.03 -1.88
N ASN A 210 17.91 -3.58 -0.73
CA ASN A 210 17.02 -3.62 0.44
C ASN A 210 17.85 -3.79 1.71
N ASP A 211 18.36 -2.68 2.24
CA ASP A 211 19.09 -2.66 3.52
C ASP A 211 18.18 -2.08 4.61
N PRO A 212 17.52 -2.93 5.43
CA PRO A 212 16.67 -2.47 6.51
C PRO A 212 17.43 -1.79 7.65
N ASP A 213 18.74 -2.00 7.75
CA ASP A 213 19.58 -1.46 8.81
C ASP A 213 20.19 -0.10 8.44
N ALA A 214 20.07 0.33 7.19
CA ALA A 214 20.57 1.63 6.76
C ALA A 214 19.88 2.77 7.51
N ARG A 215 20.67 3.72 8.02
CA ARG A 215 20.23 4.87 8.82
C ARG A 215 20.62 6.20 8.17
N PRO A 216 20.14 6.52 6.97
CA PRO A 216 20.44 7.81 6.35
C PRO A 216 19.81 8.94 7.17
N SER A 217 20.40 10.12 7.11
CA SER A 217 19.80 11.34 7.65
C SER A 217 18.53 11.72 6.88
N LEU A 218 17.70 12.56 7.49
CA LEU A 218 16.52 13.11 6.82
C LEU A 218 16.91 13.86 5.53
N ASP A 219 17.98 14.65 5.57
CA ASP A 219 18.40 15.44 4.42
C ASP A 219 18.86 14.56 3.23
N GLU A 220 19.61 13.48 3.48
CA GLU A 220 20.01 12.53 2.45
C GLU A 220 18.80 11.87 1.76
N VAL A 221 17.79 11.47 2.54
CA VAL A 221 16.58 10.86 1.97
C VAL A 221 15.73 11.89 1.23
N LEU A 222 15.64 13.12 1.74
CA LEU A 222 14.87 14.19 1.09
C LEU A 222 15.51 14.64 -0.23
N GLU A 223 16.85 14.70 -0.32
CA GLU A 223 17.54 14.97 -1.57
C GLU A 223 17.19 13.92 -2.64
N LEU A 224 17.27 12.64 -2.26
CA LEU A 224 16.92 11.53 -3.13
C LEU A 224 15.45 11.56 -3.55
N ARG A 225 14.53 11.84 -2.60
CA ARG A 225 13.10 11.97 -2.91
C ARG A 225 12.81 13.14 -3.83
N THR A 226 13.49 14.26 -3.67
CA THR A 226 13.33 15.42 -4.54
C THR A 226 13.62 15.05 -5.99
N ASP A 227 14.68 14.30 -6.25
CA ASP A 227 15.00 13.79 -7.59
C ASP A 227 13.89 12.86 -8.12
N ARG A 228 13.36 11.96 -7.28
CA ARG A 228 12.29 11.03 -7.68
C ARG A 228 10.96 11.73 -7.96
N MET A 229 10.57 12.66 -7.12
CA MET A 229 9.36 13.46 -7.32
C MET A 229 9.49 14.34 -8.59
N HIS A 230 10.66 14.90 -8.85
CA HIS A 230 10.91 15.62 -10.10
C HIS A 230 10.78 14.70 -11.32
N THR A 231 11.32 13.49 -11.27
CA THR A 231 11.17 12.51 -12.36
C THR A 231 9.70 12.20 -12.65
N VAL A 232 8.88 11.99 -11.61
CA VAL A 232 7.44 11.76 -11.78
C VAL A 232 6.74 12.99 -12.34
N HIS A 233 7.09 14.19 -11.85
CA HIS A 233 6.56 15.46 -12.33
C HIS A 233 6.76 15.61 -13.85
N GLU A 234 7.99 15.42 -14.35
CA GLU A 234 8.32 15.54 -15.78
C GLU A 234 7.51 14.56 -16.65
N ILE A 235 7.32 13.34 -16.17
CA ILE A 235 6.51 12.34 -16.88
C ILE A 235 5.04 12.79 -16.94
N ILE A 236 4.48 13.22 -15.82
CA ILE A 236 3.07 13.62 -15.72
C ILE A 236 2.84 14.93 -16.49
N ALA A 237 3.79 15.87 -16.49
CA ALA A 237 3.68 17.12 -17.23
C ALA A 237 3.53 16.91 -18.74
N THR A 238 4.20 15.88 -19.27
CA THR A 238 4.18 15.54 -20.70
C THR A 238 3.22 14.41 -21.05
N LEU A 239 2.51 13.85 -20.06
CA LEU A 239 1.59 12.72 -20.23
C LEU A 239 0.43 13.07 -21.17
N THR A 240 0.10 12.16 -22.07
CA THR A 240 -1.09 12.21 -22.92
C THR A 240 -1.99 11.00 -22.64
N ASP A 241 -3.29 11.10 -22.99
CA ASP A 241 -4.22 9.98 -22.81
C ASP A 241 -3.82 8.76 -23.64
N ASP A 242 -3.22 8.96 -24.81
CA ASP A 242 -2.73 7.86 -25.65
C ASP A 242 -1.57 7.11 -24.97
N VAL A 243 -0.64 7.82 -24.36
CA VAL A 243 0.46 7.22 -23.56
C VAL A 243 -0.11 6.49 -22.34
N LEU A 244 -1.05 7.13 -21.65
CA LEU A 244 -1.67 6.58 -20.44
C LEU A 244 -2.44 5.28 -20.72
N ALA A 245 -3.10 5.18 -21.89
CA ALA A 245 -3.80 3.98 -22.33
C ALA A 245 -2.85 2.84 -22.80
N GLY A 246 -1.56 3.13 -22.94
CA GLY A 246 -0.56 2.20 -23.43
C GLY A 246 0.02 1.28 -22.35
N GLN A 247 1.00 0.48 -22.82
CA GLN A 247 1.82 -0.38 -21.97
C GLN A 247 3.26 0.10 -21.98
N THR A 248 3.98 -0.17 -20.89
CA THR A 248 5.42 0.04 -20.87
C THR A 248 6.14 -0.92 -21.82
N ASP A 249 7.35 -0.60 -22.21
CA ASP A 249 8.24 -1.60 -22.81
C ASP A 249 8.48 -2.74 -21.81
N PRO A 250 8.72 -3.98 -22.30
CA PRO A 250 9.00 -5.11 -21.42
C PRO A 250 10.25 -4.88 -20.58
N VAL A 251 10.14 -4.95 -19.27
CA VAL A 251 11.31 -4.95 -18.39
C VAL A 251 11.88 -6.37 -18.25
N PRO A 252 13.21 -6.53 -18.22
CA PRO A 252 13.84 -7.84 -18.10
C PRO A 252 13.87 -8.35 -16.66
N ALA A 253 14.05 -9.66 -16.46
CA ALA A 253 14.47 -10.22 -15.18
C ALA A 253 15.99 -10.05 -15.00
N PRO A 254 16.49 -10.02 -13.73
CA PRO A 254 15.77 -9.92 -12.46
C PRO A 254 15.31 -8.50 -12.13
N GLY A 255 14.55 -8.34 -11.05
CA GLY A 255 14.16 -7.05 -10.51
C GLY A 255 12.66 -6.93 -10.21
N TYR A 256 12.29 -5.83 -9.56
CA TYR A 256 10.90 -5.52 -9.21
C TYR A 256 10.46 -4.20 -9.88
N PRO A 257 9.26 -4.13 -10.49
CA PRO A 257 8.32 -5.22 -10.68
C PRO A 257 8.91 -6.35 -11.53
N PRO A 258 8.33 -7.58 -11.49
CA PRO A 258 8.81 -8.73 -12.27
C PRO A 258 8.95 -8.45 -13.77
N ALA A 259 9.60 -9.35 -14.51
CA ALA A 259 9.74 -9.21 -15.95
C ALA A 259 8.38 -9.16 -16.65
N GLY A 260 8.17 -8.19 -17.53
CA GLY A 260 6.91 -8.02 -18.26
C GLY A 260 6.65 -6.59 -18.68
N SER A 261 5.50 -6.35 -19.31
CA SER A 261 4.97 -5.04 -19.65
C SER A 261 3.80 -4.70 -18.75
N TYR A 262 3.66 -3.43 -18.39
CA TYR A 262 2.68 -2.95 -17.43
C TYR A 262 1.84 -1.82 -18.02
N PRO A 263 0.52 -1.74 -17.74
CA PRO A 263 -0.25 -0.56 -18.10
C PRO A 263 0.37 0.70 -17.49
N VAL A 264 0.64 1.71 -18.29
CA VAL A 264 1.18 2.99 -17.79
C VAL A 264 0.29 3.60 -16.72
N LEU A 265 -1.03 3.52 -16.93
CA LEU A 265 -2.05 3.90 -15.94
C LEU A 265 -1.81 3.25 -14.57
N ARG A 266 -1.54 1.93 -14.55
CA ARG A 266 -1.27 1.18 -13.32
C ARG A 266 -0.01 1.70 -12.64
N CYS A 267 1.09 1.85 -13.37
CA CYS A 267 2.35 2.31 -12.80
C CYS A 267 2.21 3.66 -12.10
N LEU A 268 1.58 4.63 -12.77
CA LEU A 268 1.41 5.98 -12.23
C LEU A 268 0.40 6.03 -11.07
N ARG A 269 -0.71 5.27 -11.15
CA ARG A 269 -1.66 5.16 -10.04
C ARG A 269 -1.00 4.54 -8.80
N THR A 270 -0.16 3.52 -8.97
CA THR A 270 0.57 2.92 -7.86
C THR A 270 1.38 3.99 -7.13
N VAL A 271 2.17 4.79 -7.84
CA VAL A 271 3.00 5.83 -7.21
C VAL A 271 2.15 6.89 -6.49
N ILE A 272 1.05 7.37 -7.09
CA ILE A 272 0.15 8.33 -6.43
C ILE A 272 -0.44 7.74 -5.15
N ASN A 273 -0.87 6.48 -5.19
CA ASN A 273 -1.46 5.79 -4.05
C ASN A 273 -0.44 5.58 -2.92
N GLU A 274 0.77 5.13 -3.26
CA GLU A 274 1.89 5.00 -2.32
C GLU A 274 2.18 6.33 -1.62
N GLU A 275 2.31 7.41 -2.38
CA GLU A 275 2.57 8.74 -1.84
C GLU A 275 1.49 9.21 -0.87
N TRP A 276 0.23 8.96 -1.20
CA TRP A 276 -0.89 9.38 -0.37
C TRP A 276 -1.02 8.58 0.92
N LEU A 277 -1.04 7.26 0.82
CA LEU A 277 -1.26 6.37 1.97
C LEU A 277 -0.09 6.46 2.96
N HIS A 278 1.14 6.41 2.46
CA HIS A 278 2.32 6.50 3.31
C HIS A 278 2.45 7.87 3.99
N ARG A 279 1.94 8.93 3.35
CA ARG A 279 1.84 10.21 4.01
C ARG A 279 0.83 10.18 5.16
N LEU A 280 -0.34 9.54 5.00
CA LEU A 280 -1.32 9.41 6.10
C LEU A 280 -0.73 8.64 7.28
N TYR A 281 -0.02 7.54 7.01
CA TYR A 281 0.68 6.78 8.05
C TYR A 281 1.76 7.63 8.74
N ALA A 282 2.57 8.34 7.97
CA ALA A 282 3.57 9.25 8.51
C ALA A 282 2.95 10.34 9.40
N GLU A 283 1.83 10.94 9.01
CA GLU A 283 1.12 11.96 9.81
C GLU A 283 0.58 11.38 11.14
N ARG A 284 0.06 10.15 11.12
CA ARG A 284 -0.38 9.43 12.31
C ARG A 284 0.77 9.23 13.29
N ASP A 285 1.89 8.71 12.78
CA ASP A 285 3.02 8.34 13.61
C ASP A 285 3.79 9.56 14.13
N LEU A 286 3.95 10.61 13.32
CA LEU A 286 4.48 11.89 13.78
C LEU A 286 3.65 12.47 14.93
N ALA A 287 2.31 12.38 14.85
CA ALA A 287 1.45 12.84 15.94
C ALA A 287 1.64 12.06 17.24
N ILE A 288 2.04 10.80 17.19
CA ILE A 288 2.38 9.99 18.35
C ILE A 288 3.75 10.41 18.89
N LEU A 289 4.76 10.56 18.02
CA LEU A 289 6.11 10.95 18.40
C LEU A 289 6.16 12.35 19.02
N GLU A 290 5.41 13.32 18.47
CA GLU A 290 5.29 14.68 19.02
C GLU A 290 4.74 14.72 20.45
N ARG A 291 3.93 13.74 20.86
CA ARG A 291 3.42 13.65 22.24
C ARG A 291 4.42 13.04 23.24
N ARG A 292 5.47 12.40 22.74
CA ARG A 292 6.50 11.76 23.56
C ARG A 292 7.73 12.66 23.81
N GLY A 293 7.93 13.65 22.95
CA GLY A 293 9.01 14.65 23.06
C GLY A 293 8.51 15.92 23.69
#